data_c6d607d47934eaab08c177c28e24c87d
#
_entry.id   c6d607d47934eaab08c177c28e24c87d
#
_cell.length_a   1.000
_cell.length_b   1.000
_cell.length_c   1.000
_cell.angle_alpha   90.00
_cell.angle_beta   90.00
_cell.angle_gamma   90.00
#
_symmetry.space_group_name_H-M   'P 1'
#
loop_
_entity.id
_entity.type
_entity.pdbx_description
1 polymer ?
#
loop_
_entity_poly.entity_id
_entity_poly.type
_entity_poly.pdbx_seq_one_letter_code
_entity_poly.pdbx_strand_id
1 'polypeptide(L)'
;TSGELMYNARRIDFLPVYINNAELSLSDSASVSINGFFRGRKINRFTGPKLLIECSRYGANKKWKHYFCGGADGVAEILSENLKKKYPGLHTVGTYCPPFRQLTLEEEEEMIKTINQSKADILWIGLGVVKQEAWINKFIHRVNVSWVVGVGGAFDYYAGTMHRCPDWVSAIGMEWLYRLLKEPWRYKRIFSIYVFAFVCKQKASVSYVLAHESFPLLFSKVSWTA
;
A
#
# COMPACT_ATOMS: atom_id res chain seq x y z
N THR A 1 -3.24 6.62 1.50
CA THR A 1 -4.45 6.60 2.39
C THR A 1 -5.67 6.32 1.54
N SER A 2 -6.31 5.17 1.73
CA SER A 2 -7.54 4.79 1.03
C SER A 2 -8.77 5.36 1.74
N GLY A 3 -9.91 5.47 1.03
CA GLY A 3 -11.17 5.84 1.65
C GLY A 3 -11.61 4.87 2.74
N GLU A 4 -11.28 3.59 2.59
CA GLU A 4 -11.51 2.55 3.60
C GLU A 4 -10.66 2.79 4.86
N LEU A 5 -9.39 3.13 4.70
CA LEU A 5 -8.52 3.43 5.83
C LEU A 5 -9.05 4.63 6.63
N MET A 6 -9.52 5.67 5.94
CA MET A 6 -10.10 6.84 6.59
C MET A 6 -11.43 6.55 7.29
N TYR A 7 -12.26 5.66 6.72
CA TYR A 7 -13.48 5.19 7.37
C TYR A 7 -13.17 4.42 8.66
N ASN A 8 -12.19 3.51 8.61
CA ASN A 8 -11.78 2.73 9.77
C ASN A 8 -11.09 3.59 10.85
N ALA A 9 -10.34 4.62 10.46
CA ALA A 9 -9.66 5.53 11.38
C ALA A 9 -10.60 6.30 12.32
N ARG A 10 -11.90 6.34 12.03
CA ARG A 10 -12.90 6.91 12.95
C ARG A 10 -13.51 5.91 13.91
N ARG A 11 -13.30 4.62 13.69
CA ARG A 11 -13.89 3.53 14.45
C ARG A 11 -12.86 2.77 15.28
N ILE A 12 -11.60 2.94 14.95
CA ILE A 12 -10.49 2.21 15.55
C ILE A 12 -9.53 3.25 16.10
N ASP A 13 -9.50 3.43 17.39
CA ASP A 13 -8.81 4.52 18.09
C ASP A 13 -7.30 4.59 17.85
N PHE A 14 -6.64 3.45 17.65
CA PHE A 14 -5.20 3.43 17.39
C PHE A 14 -4.82 3.80 15.94
N LEU A 15 -5.74 3.65 15.00
CA LEU A 15 -5.44 3.78 13.57
C LEU A 15 -5.04 5.21 13.14
N PRO A 16 -5.65 6.29 13.66
CA PRO A 16 -5.17 7.65 13.38
C PRO A 16 -3.73 7.88 13.80
N VAL A 17 -3.31 7.31 14.93
CA VAL A 17 -1.92 7.41 15.40
C VAL A 17 -0.96 6.75 14.40
N TYR A 18 -1.29 5.53 13.94
CA TYR A 18 -0.46 4.81 12.97
C TYR A 18 -0.36 5.53 11.62
N ILE A 19 -1.47 6.13 11.15
CA ILE A 19 -1.46 6.90 9.91
C ILE A 19 -0.62 8.18 10.04
N ASN A 20 -0.72 8.86 11.18
CA ASN A 20 0.01 10.12 11.42
C ASN A 20 1.51 9.91 11.67
N ASN A 21 1.90 8.74 12.17
CA ASN A 21 3.31 8.37 12.35
C ASN A 21 3.99 7.95 11.04
N ALA A 22 3.23 7.74 9.95
CA ALA A 22 3.81 7.44 8.66
C ALA A 22 4.50 8.69 8.08
N GLU A 23 5.75 8.55 7.64
CA GLU A 23 6.50 9.63 7.00
C GLU A 23 5.84 10.11 5.70
N LEU A 24 5.15 9.21 4.99
CA LEU A 24 4.47 9.52 3.74
C LEU A 24 3.11 8.83 3.66
N SER A 25 2.06 9.62 3.50
CA SER A 25 0.70 9.16 3.25
C SER A 25 0.24 9.56 1.85
N LEU A 26 0.13 8.60 0.94
CA LEU A 26 -0.33 8.83 -0.43
C LEU A 26 -1.86 8.73 -0.53
N SER A 27 -2.47 9.59 -1.32
CA SER A 27 -3.91 9.53 -1.61
C SER A 27 -4.22 8.44 -2.63
N ASP A 28 -4.78 7.32 -2.18
CA ASP A 28 -5.14 6.20 -3.05
C ASP A 28 -6.57 6.33 -3.63
N SER A 29 -7.47 7.00 -2.91
CA SER A 29 -8.90 7.02 -3.22
C SER A 29 -9.33 8.29 -3.97
N ALA A 30 -10.16 8.13 -4.99
CA ALA A 30 -10.81 9.26 -5.67
C ALA A 30 -11.64 10.12 -4.69
N SER A 31 -12.27 9.50 -3.68
CA SER A 31 -13.04 10.24 -2.67
C SER A 31 -12.20 11.23 -1.86
N VAL A 32 -10.93 10.92 -1.60
CA VAL A 32 -9.99 11.83 -0.91
C VAL A 32 -9.66 13.02 -1.82
N SER A 33 -9.37 12.80 -3.09
CA SER A 33 -9.07 13.85 -4.06
C SER A 33 -10.27 14.76 -4.30
N ILE A 34 -11.47 14.19 -4.43
CA ILE A 34 -12.74 14.94 -4.58
C ILE A 34 -13.01 15.80 -3.33
N ASN A 35 -12.85 15.23 -2.13
CA ASN A 35 -13.05 15.99 -0.90
C ASN A 35 -12.01 17.13 -0.75
N GLY A 36 -10.77 16.88 -1.18
CA GLY A 36 -9.74 17.92 -1.26
C GLY A 36 -10.14 19.06 -2.18
N PHE A 37 -10.63 18.74 -3.38
CA PHE A 37 -11.09 19.74 -4.36
C PHE A 37 -12.19 20.63 -3.79
N PHE A 38 -13.22 20.09 -3.15
CA PHE A 38 -14.26 20.88 -2.49
C PHE A 38 -13.76 21.74 -1.32
N ARG A 39 -12.57 21.49 -0.82
CA ARG A 39 -11.89 22.30 0.21
C ARG A 39 -10.82 23.22 -0.35
N GLY A 40 -10.79 23.44 -1.68
CA GLY A 40 -9.80 24.29 -2.33
C GLY A 40 -8.38 23.68 -2.35
N ARG A 41 -8.23 22.38 -2.14
CA ARG A 41 -6.94 21.67 -2.14
C ARG A 41 -6.86 20.69 -3.30
N LYS A 42 -5.87 20.84 -4.15
CA LYS A 42 -5.57 19.87 -5.20
C LYS A 42 -4.79 18.70 -4.59
N ILE A 43 -5.43 17.54 -4.48
CA ILE A 43 -4.81 16.30 -3.99
C ILE A 43 -4.70 15.34 -5.17
N ASN A 44 -3.47 15.10 -5.62
CA ASN A 44 -3.21 14.14 -6.69
C ASN A 44 -3.39 12.70 -6.18
N ARG A 45 -4.07 11.88 -6.97
CA ARG A 45 -4.28 10.48 -6.66
C ARG A 45 -3.04 9.67 -7.05
N PHE A 46 -2.50 8.92 -6.08
CA PHE A 46 -1.40 7.98 -6.32
C PHE A 46 -1.69 6.67 -5.59
N THR A 47 -2.04 5.63 -6.35
CA THR A 47 -2.53 4.36 -5.80
C THR A 47 -1.38 3.43 -5.40
N GLY A 48 -1.62 2.55 -4.41
CA GLY A 48 -0.66 1.52 -4.00
C GLY A 48 -0.16 0.65 -5.15
N PRO A 49 -1.05 0.13 -6.03
CA PRO A 49 -0.62 -0.59 -7.24
C PRO A 49 0.28 0.22 -8.17
N LYS A 50 -0.01 1.53 -8.35
CA LYS A 50 0.85 2.40 -9.17
C LYS A 50 2.22 2.61 -8.51
N LEU A 51 2.24 2.81 -7.18
CA LEU A 51 3.49 2.94 -6.43
C LEU A 51 4.37 1.70 -6.60
N LEU A 52 3.80 0.51 -6.43
CA LEU A 52 4.51 -0.76 -6.58
C LEU A 52 5.17 -0.88 -7.96
N ILE A 53 4.43 -0.57 -9.02
CA ILE A 53 4.94 -0.65 -10.40
C ILE A 53 6.03 0.37 -10.68
N GLU A 54 5.84 1.63 -10.29
CA GLU A 54 6.83 2.68 -10.52
C GLU A 54 8.12 2.41 -9.76
N CYS A 55 8.02 1.98 -8.49
CA CYS A 55 9.20 1.58 -7.71
C CYS A 55 9.89 0.34 -8.30
N SER A 56 9.13 -0.62 -8.81
CA SER A 56 9.72 -1.81 -9.45
C SER A 56 10.46 -1.43 -10.75
N ARG A 57 9.84 -0.57 -11.59
CA ARG A 57 10.45 -0.10 -12.83
C ARG A 57 11.73 0.71 -12.57
N TYR A 58 11.65 1.63 -11.62
CA TYR A 58 12.79 2.49 -11.29
C TYR A 58 13.90 1.72 -10.55
N GLY A 59 13.50 0.86 -9.61
CA GLY A 59 14.38 0.04 -8.80
C GLY A 59 15.16 -0.98 -9.61
N ALA A 60 14.60 -1.51 -10.70
CA ALA A 60 15.30 -2.40 -11.60
C ALA A 60 16.60 -1.76 -12.16
N ASN A 61 16.54 -0.47 -12.53
CA ASN A 61 17.70 0.29 -13.01
C ASN A 61 18.69 0.67 -11.89
N LYS A 62 18.20 0.80 -10.66
CA LYS A 62 18.99 1.20 -9.47
C LYS A 62 19.45 0.01 -8.64
N LYS A 63 19.10 -1.22 -9.06
CA LYS A 63 19.40 -2.47 -8.36
C LYS A 63 18.85 -2.52 -6.92
N TRP A 64 17.72 -1.84 -6.65
CA TRP A 64 17.07 -1.91 -5.35
C TRP A 64 16.58 -3.31 -5.05
N LYS A 65 16.76 -3.74 -3.83
CA LYS A 65 16.37 -5.04 -3.32
C LYS A 65 14.97 -4.98 -2.74
N HIS A 66 14.05 -5.71 -3.34
CA HIS A 66 12.65 -5.76 -2.94
C HIS A 66 12.35 -7.03 -2.16
N TYR A 67 11.63 -6.90 -1.05
CA TYR A 67 11.05 -8.01 -0.30
C TYR A 67 9.54 -7.88 -0.28
N PHE A 68 8.81 -8.96 -0.56
CA PHE A 68 7.34 -8.95 -0.62
C PHE A 68 6.78 -9.77 0.54
N CYS A 69 6.04 -9.12 1.46
CA CYS A 69 5.41 -9.74 2.61
C CYS A 69 3.89 -9.54 2.56
N GLY A 70 3.13 -10.59 2.34
CA GLY A 70 1.68 -10.53 2.29
C GLY A 70 1.06 -11.37 1.17
N GLY A 71 -0.26 -11.20 1.00
CA GLY A 71 -1.06 -12.03 0.11
C GLY A 71 -1.44 -13.38 0.73
N ALA A 72 -2.23 -14.15 0.00
CA ALA A 72 -2.46 -15.55 0.30
C ALA A 72 -1.21 -16.38 -0.06
N ASP A 73 -1.22 -17.64 0.32
CA ASP A 73 -0.13 -18.57 0.03
C ASP A 73 0.23 -18.57 -1.46
N GLY A 74 1.52 -18.41 -1.78
CA GLY A 74 2.05 -18.34 -3.15
C GLY A 74 1.83 -17.00 -3.88
N VAL A 75 1.05 -16.05 -3.35
CA VAL A 75 0.74 -14.77 -4.04
C VAL A 75 1.97 -13.88 -4.15
N ALA A 76 2.78 -13.79 -3.10
CA ALA A 76 3.98 -12.95 -3.13
C ALA A 76 5.04 -13.49 -4.11
N GLU A 77 5.15 -14.79 -4.23
CA GLU A 77 6.03 -15.47 -5.18
C GLU A 77 5.62 -15.20 -6.63
N ILE A 78 4.33 -15.42 -6.95
CA ILE A 78 3.78 -15.15 -8.29
C ILE A 78 3.93 -13.68 -8.66
N LEU A 79 3.64 -12.78 -7.71
CA LEU A 79 3.87 -11.34 -7.88
C LEU A 79 5.32 -11.06 -8.26
N SER A 80 6.27 -11.60 -7.48
CA SER A 80 7.71 -11.43 -7.70
C SER A 80 8.12 -11.89 -9.10
N GLU A 81 7.67 -13.07 -9.52
CA GLU A 81 7.96 -13.61 -10.85
C GLU A 81 7.38 -12.75 -11.97
N ASN A 82 6.13 -12.32 -11.83
CA ASN A 82 5.48 -11.46 -12.81
C ASN A 82 6.17 -10.10 -12.94
N LEU A 83 6.61 -9.52 -11.82
CA LEU A 83 7.36 -8.27 -11.82
C LEU A 83 8.76 -8.45 -12.45
N LYS A 84 9.47 -9.54 -12.19
CA LYS A 84 10.77 -9.86 -12.83
C LYS A 84 10.61 -10.04 -14.34
N LYS A 85 9.55 -10.73 -14.79
CA LYS A 85 9.25 -10.85 -16.23
C LYS A 85 9.00 -9.50 -16.88
N LYS A 86 8.27 -8.61 -16.18
CA LYS A 86 7.93 -7.27 -16.69
C LYS A 86 9.10 -6.28 -16.64
N TYR A 87 9.95 -6.40 -15.63
CA TYR A 87 11.08 -5.50 -15.39
C TYR A 87 12.36 -6.33 -15.21
N PRO A 88 13.02 -6.72 -16.32
CA PRO A 88 14.31 -7.40 -16.27
C PRO A 88 15.32 -6.55 -15.48
N GLY A 89 15.98 -7.15 -14.51
CA GLY A 89 16.88 -6.44 -13.59
C GLY A 89 16.26 -6.09 -12.24
N LEU A 90 14.97 -6.40 -12.01
CA LEU A 90 14.38 -6.27 -10.68
C LEU A 90 14.99 -7.31 -9.71
N HIS A 91 15.54 -6.81 -8.62
CA HIS A 91 16.12 -7.65 -7.57
C HIS A 91 15.09 -7.94 -6.47
N THR A 92 14.49 -9.13 -6.49
CA THR A 92 13.70 -9.63 -5.37
C THR A 92 14.59 -10.51 -4.49
N VAL A 93 14.70 -10.15 -3.22
CA VAL A 93 15.57 -10.83 -2.24
C VAL A 93 14.81 -11.72 -1.27
N GLY A 94 13.47 -11.73 -1.34
CA GLY A 94 12.64 -12.65 -0.58
C GLY A 94 11.15 -12.36 -0.75
N THR A 95 10.38 -13.37 -0.38
CA THR A 95 8.91 -13.35 -0.32
C THR A 95 8.47 -14.03 0.98
N TYR A 96 7.34 -13.63 1.52
CA TYR A 96 6.74 -14.27 2.68
C TYR A 96 5.21 -14.08 2.64
N CYS A 97 4.49 -15.17 2.70
CA CYS A 97 3.03 -15.19 2.79
C CYS A 97 2.63 -15.63 4.21
N PRO A 98 2.31 -14.70 5.12
CA PRO A 98 1.92 -15.06 6.46
C PRO A 98 0.57 -15.80 6.46
N PRO A 99 0.37 -16.80 7.33
CA PRO A 99 -0.90 -17.50 7.45
C PRO A 99 -2.01 -16.55 7.92
N PHE A 100 -3.28 -16.88 7.61
CA PHE A 100 -4.46 -16.06 7.99
C PHE A 100 -4.80 -16.10 9.48
N ARG A 101 -3.86 -16.50 10.34
CA ARG A 101 -3.96 -16.46 11.80
C ARG A 101 -2.91 -15.52 12.39
N GLN A 102 -2.99 -15.28 13.68
CA GLN A 102 -1.89 -14.64 14.38
C GLN A 102 -0.66 -15.55 14.36
N LEU A 103 0.50 -14.95 14.13
CA LEU A 103 1.79 -15.64 14.23
C LEU A 103 2.09 -15.91 15.71
N THR A 104 2.79 -17.00 15.98
CA THR A 104 3.42 -17.21 17.29
C THR A 104 4.62 -16.28 17.45
N LEU A 105 5.14 -16.15 18.66
CA LEU A 105 6.32 -15.32 18.91
C LEU A 105 7.53 -15.84 18.13
N GLU A 106 7.69 -17.16 18.03
CA GLU A 106 8.77 -17.80 17.30
C GLU A 106 8.66 -17.52 15.79
N GLU A 107 7.44 -17.60 15.25
CA GLU A 107 7.18 -17.28 13.82
C GLU A 107 7.43 -15.79 13.52
N GLU A 108 7.08 -14.90 14.43
CA GLU A 108 7.38 -13.45 14.28
C GLU A 108 8.89 -13.20 14.30
N GLU A 109 9.62 -13.83 15.21
CA GLU A 109 11.09 -13.69 15.28
C GLU A 109 11.76 -14.23 14.00
N GLU A 110 11.34 -15.41 13.53
CA GLU A 110 11.90 -16.00 12.32
C GLU A 110 11.59 -15.15 11.07
N MET A 111 10.38 -14.61 10.97
CA MET A 111 9.99 -13.69 9.90
C MET A 111 10.89 -12.44 9.90
N ILE A 112 11.07 -11.79 11.05
CA ILE A 112 11.91 -10.60 11.19
C ILE A 112 13.36 -10.91 10.86
N LYS A 113 13.87 -12.02 11.37
CA LYS A 113 15.23 -12.49 11.09
C LYS A 113 15.45 -12.70 9.60
N THR A 114 14.51 -13.35 8.92
CA THR A 114 14.58 -13.60 7.48
C THR A 114 14.56 -12.29 6.68
N ILE A 115 13.66 -11.35 7.04
CA ILE A 115 13.60 -10.02 6.41
C ILE A 115 14.94 -9.30 6.59
N ASN A 116 15.50 -9.27 7.80
CA ASN A 116 16.76 -8.57 8.10
C ASN A 116 17.96 -9.19 7.38
N GLN A 117 18.02 -10.52 7.31
CA GLN A 117 19.07 -11.24 6.60
C GLN A 117 19.02 -11.01 5.09
N SER A 118 17.85 -10.71 4.52
CA SER A 118 17.67 -10.44 3.08
C SER A 118 18.37 -9.15 2.63
N LYS A 119 18.66 -8.23 3.56
CA LYS A 119 19.21 -6.89 3.28
C LYS A 119 18.37 -6.15 2.22
N ALA A 120 17.06 -6.25 2.32
CA ALA A 120 16.13 -5.56 1.44
C ALA A 120 16.22 -4.04 1.63
N ASP A 121 16.10 -3.29 0.53
CA ASP A 121 15.97 -1.83 0.59
C ASP A 121 14.50 -1.43 0.80
N ILE A 122 13.57 -2.17 0.18
CA ILE A 122 12.14 -1.91 0.24
C ILE A 122 11.40 -3.17 0.66
N LEU A 123 10.65 -3.08 1.76
CA LEU A 123 9.74 -4.10 2.25
C LEU A 123 8.30 -3.70 1.88
N TRP A 124 7.68 -4.48 1.03
CA TRP A 124 6.30 -4.31 0.61
C TRP A 124 5.36 -5.12 1.49
N ILE A 125 4.31 -4.48 2.02
CA ILE A 125 3.32 -5.12 2.88
C ILE A 125 1.97 -5.19 2.15
N GLY A 126 1.50 -6.40 1.87
CA GLY A 126 0.25 -6.71 1.16
C GLY A 126 -0.76 -7.44 2.04
N LEU A 127 -1.04 -6.96 3.27
CA LEU A 127 -1.94 -7.64 4.23
C LEU A 127 -3.37 -7.10 4.24
N GLY A 128 -3.63 -6.03 3.46
CA GLY A 128 -4.90 -5.32 3.45
C GLY A 128 -5.03 -4.29 4.58
N VAL A 129 -6.03 -3.42 4.41
CA VAL A 129 -6.28 -2.27 5.30
C VAL A 129 -6.50 -2.71 6.74
N VAL A 130 -6.01 -1.93 7.68
CA VAL A 130 -5.93 -2.14 9.14
C VAL A 130 -4.86 -3.15 9.53
N LYS A 131 -4.81 -4.34 8.91
CA LYS A 131 -3.82 -5.36 9.26
C LYS A 131 -2.40 -4.92 8.90
N GLN A 132 -2.22 -4.30 7.73
CA GLN A 132 -0.90 -3.82 7.30
C GLN A 132 -0.41 -2.66 8.16
N GLU A 133 -1.28 -1.72 8.54
CA GLU A 133 -0.93 -0.61 9.42
C GLU A 133 -0.53 -1.12 10.82
N ALA A 134 -1.28 -2.07 11.36
CA ALA A 134 -0.96 -2.70 12.64
C ALA A 134 0.38 -3.47 12.57
N TRP A 135 0.61 -4.21 11.46
CA TRP A 135 1.86 -4.93 11.23
C TRP A 135 3.05 -3.95 11.16
N ILE A 136 2.92 -2.90 10.34
CA ILE A 136 3.97 -1.88 10.19
C ILE A 136 4.29 -1.24 11.54
N ASN A 137 3.28 -0.78 12.27
CA ASN A 137 3.50 -0.16 13.58
C ASN A 137 4.16 -1.12 14.59
N LYS A 138 3.82 -2.42 14.55
CA LYS A 138 4.41 -3.43 15.45
C LYS A 138 5.87 -3.69 15.15
N PHE A 139 6.27 -3.71 13.86
CA PHE A 139 7.56 -4.25 13.43
C PHE A 139 8.51 -3.22 12.83
N ILE A 140 8.09 -1.96 12.60
CA ILE A 140 8.90 -0.94 11.93
C ILE A 140 10.28 -0.72 12.59
N HIS A 141 10.34 -0.80 13.93
CA HIS A 141 11.59 -0.62 14.67
C HIS A 141 12.42 -1.91 14.83
N ARG A 142 11.93 -3.03 14.28
CA ARG A 142 12.59 -4.34 14.38
C ARG A 142 13.12 -4.83 13.03
N VAL A 143 12.62 -4.26 11.93
CA VAL A 143 13.08 -4.57 10.57
C VAL A 143 14.15 -3.58 10.13
N ASN A 144 15.25 -4.11 9.60
CA ASN A 144 16.37 -3.29 9.11
C ASN A 144 16.27 -3.12 7.59
N VAL A 145 15.32 -2.27 7.16
CA VAL A 145 15.08 -1.93 5.77
C VAL A 145 14.93 -0.41 5.63
N SER A 146 15.26 0.14 4.46
CA SER A 146 15.18 1.59 4.25
C SER A 146 13.73 2.07 4.15
N TRP A 147 12.85 1.26 3.56
CA TRP A 147 11.45 1.61 3.35
C TRP A 147 10.51 0.45 3.65
N VAL A 148 9.45 0.73 4.41
CA VAL A 148 8.32 -0.19 4.60
C VAL A 148 7.08 0.44 3.98
N VAL A 149 6.45 -0.26 3.02
CA VAL A 149 5.38 0.31 2.20
C VAL A 149 4.15 -0.59 2.19
N GLY A 150 3.05 -0.12 2.75
CA GLY A 150 1.76 -0.79 2.69
C GLY A 150 1.05 -0.52 1.37
N VAL A 151 0.77 -1.57 0.60
CA VAL A 151 0.12 -1.48 -0.72
C VAL A 151 -1.19 -2.26 -0.83
N GLY A 152 -1.61 -2.91 0.26
CA GLY A 152 -2.88 -3.64 0.34
C GLY A 152 -3.04 -4.69 -0.77
N GLY A 153 -4.17 -4.66 -1.48
CA GLY A 153 -4.50 -5.62 -2.53
C GLY A 153 -3.69 -5.49 -3.84
N ALA A 154 -2.62 -4.70 -3.88
CA ALA A 154 -1.78 -4.62 -5.06
C ALA A 154 -1.12 -5.95 -5.41
N PHE A 155 -0.87 -6.80 -4.42
CA PHE A 155 -0.28 -8.12 -4.62
C PHE A 155 -1.20 -9.00 -5.48
N ASP A 156 -2.49 -9.04 -5.13
CA ASP A 156 -3.48 -9.84 -5.85
C ASP A 156 -3.64 -9.40 -7.31
N TYR A 157 -3.56 -8.08 -7.57
CA TYR A 157 -3.65 -7.56 -8.94
C TYR A 157 -2.49 -8.00 -9.81
N TYR A 158 -1.27 -7.96 -9.30
CA TYR A 158 -0.08 -8.28 -10.11
C TYR A 158 0.31 -9.75 -10.04
N ALA A 159 -0.18 -10.49 -9.06
CA ALA A 159 -0.17 -11.95 -9.08
C ALA A 159 -1.21 -12.51 -10.07
N GLY A 160 -2.23 -11.72 -10.45
CA GLY A 160 -3.29 -12.16 -11.36
C GLY A 160 -4.43 -12.91 -10.67
N THR A 161 -4.43 -12.96 -9.33
CA THR A 161 -5.50 -13.59 -8.54
C THR A 161 -6.76 -12.73 -8.45
N MET A 162 -6.62 -11.41 -8.73
CA MET A 162 -7.73 -10.47 -8.76
C MET A 162 -7.70 -9.62 -10.03
N HIS A 163 -8.87 -9.45 -10.66
CA HIS A 163 -8.99 -8.58 -11.83
C HIS A 163 -8.92 -7.10 -11.44
N ARG A 164 -7.95 -6.40 -12.01
CA ARG A 164 -7.88 -4.94 -11.92
C ARG A 164 -8.88 -4.33 -12.89
N CYS A 165 -9.54 -3.24 -12.47
CA CYS A 165 -10.37 -2.47 -13.40
C CYS A 165 -9.49 -1.87 -14.51
N PRO A 166 -10.02 -1.69 -15.73
CA PRO A 166 -9.34 -0.99 -16.81
C PRO A 166 -8.88 0.40 -16.37
N ASP A 167 -7.73 0.86 -16.88
CA ASP A 167 -7.14 2.12 -16.45
C ASP A 167 -8.06 3.33 -16.73
N TRP A 168 -8.85 3.31 -17.78
CA TRP A 168 -9.83 4.35 -18.08
C TRP A 168 -10.96 4.41 -17.03
N VAL A 169 -11.42 3.25 -16.51
CA VAL A 169 -12.43 3.20 -15.41
C VAL A 169 -11.84 3.79 -14.14
N SER A 170 -10.58 3.47 -13.85
CA SER A 170 -9.86 4.02 -12.70
C SER A 170 -9.64 5.53 -12.85
N ALA A 171 -9.33 6.01 -14.06
CA ALA A 171 -9.09 7.43 -14.35
C ALA A 171 -10.32 8.30 -14.09
N ILE A 172 -11.53 7.82 -14.43
CA ILE A 172 -12.81 8.52 -14.16
C ILE A 172 -13.33 8.29 -12.73
N GLY A 173 -12.58 7.56 -11.88
CA GLY A 173 -12.97 7.31 -10.48
C GLY A 173 -14.07 6.26 -10.28
N MET A 174 -14.43 5.50 -11.33
CA MET A 174 -15.50 4.49 -11.32
C MET A 174 -15.03 3.08 -10.90
N GLU A 175 -13.82 2.97 -10.36
CA GLU A 175 -13.25 1.69 -9.87
C GLU A 175 -14.17 0.98 -8.86
N TRP A 176 -14.84 1.74 -8.00
CA TRP A 176 -15.77 1.21 -7.01
C TRP A 176 -16.98 0.53 -7.65
N LEU A 177 -17.52 1.10 -8.75
CA LEU A 177 -18.65 0.51 -9.48
C LEU A 177 -18.22 -0.77 -10.19
N TYR A 178 -17.05 -0.76 -10.81
CA TYR A 178 -16.47 -1.96 -11.42
C TYR A 178 -16.32 -3.09 -10.39
N ARG A 179 -15.77 -2.76 -9.20
CA ARG A 179 -15.65 -3.72 -8.11
C ARG A 179 -17.01 -4.21 -7.60
N LEU A 180 -17.98 -3.32 -7.49
CA LEU A 180 -19.34 -3.71 -7.07
C LEU A 180 -19.97 -4.70 -8.03
N LEU A 181 -19.79 -4.51 -9.34
CA LEU A 181 -20.32 -5.42 -10.37
C LEU A 181 -19.58 -6.78 -10.37
N LYS A 182 -18.28 -6.80 -10.10
CA LYS A 182 -17.49 -8.04 -10.06
C LYS A 182 -17.59 -8.77 -8.72
N GLU A 183 -17.76 -8.05 -7.62
CA GLU A 183 -17.78 -8.54 -6.25
C GLU A 183 -18.99 -7.98 -5.49
N PRO A 184 -20.23 -8.35 -5.85
CA PRO A 184 -21.44 -7.74 -5.28
C PRO A 184 -21.56 -7.92 -3.75
N TRP A 185 -20.99 -8.98 -3.19
CA TRP A 185 -20.95 -9.20 -1.73
C TRP A 185 -20.23 -8.11 -0.94
N ARG A 186 -19.39 -7.28 -1.60
CA ARG A 186 -18.69 -6.15 -0.98
C ARG A 186 -19.52 -4.88 -0.89
N TYR A 187 -20.83 -4.90 -1.27
CA TYR A 187 -21.64 -3.69 -1.34
C TYR A 187 -21.68 -2.89 -0.03
N LYS A 188 -21.77 -3.55 1.12
CA LYS A 188 -21.78 -2.88 2.44
C LYS A 188 -20.50 -2.08 2.69
N ARG A 189 -19.35 -2.66 2.34
CA ARG A 189 -18.04 -2.01 2.46
C ARG A 189 -17.90 -0.83 1.51
N ILE A 190 -18.29 -1.00 0.26
CA ILE A 190 -18.23 0.05 -0.76
C ILE A 190 -19.17 1.20 -0.39
N PHE A 191 -20.43 0.89 -0.07
CA PHE A 191 -21.42 1.89 0.30
C PHE A 191 -21.00 2.69 1.54
N SER A 192 -20.50 2.06 2.59
CA SER A 192 -20.05 2.74 3.81
C SER A 192 -18.90 3.73 3.54
N ILE A 193 -17.97 3.41 2.65
CA ILE A 193 -16.86 4.30 2.27
C ILE A 193 -17.38 5.55 1.55
N TYR A 194 -18.35 5.39 0.64
CA TYR A 194 -18.88 6.51 -0.15
C TYR A 194 -19.84 7.39 0.65
N VAL A 195 -20.74 6.81 1.44
CA VAL A 195 -21.57 7.56 2.38
C VAL A 195 -20.72 8.36 3.34
N PHE A 196 -19.65 7.75 3.84
CA PHE A 196 -18.69 8.43 4.69
C PHE A 196 -18.01 9.62 3.98
N ALA A 197 -17.55 9.46 2.74
CA ALA A 197 -16.90 10.52 1.97
C ALA A 197 -17.86 11.70 1.71
N PHE A 198 -19.14 11.43 1.55
CA PHE A 198 -20.18 12.44 1.26
C PHE A 198 -20.68 13.13 2.54
N VAL A 199 -20.87 12.39 3.63
CA VAL A 199 -21.45 12.91 4.88
C VAL A 199 -20.39 13.61 5.75
N CYS A 200 -19.10 13.37 5.56
CA CYS A 200 -18.07 13.95 6.39
C CYS A 200 -17.78 15.43 6.11
N LYS A 201 -18.62 16.30 6.65
CA LYS A 201 -18.36 17.73 6.79
C LYS A 201 -17.35 18.11 7.87
N GLN A 202 -16.77 17.17 8.63
CA GLN A 202 -15.98 17.50 9.82
C GLN A 202 -14.49 17.15 9.72
N LYS A 203 -13.71 18.05 10.35
CA LYS A 203 -12.30 18.13 10.66
C LYS A 203 -11.60 16.77 10.82
N ALA A 204 -10.89 16.33 9.81
CA ALA A 204 -9.79 15.41 9.99
C ALA A 204 -8.51 16.21 9.75
N SER A 205 -7.78 16.50 10.80
CA SER A 205 -6.41 17.00 10.73
C SER A 205 -5.49 15.81 10.42
N VAL A 206 -5.53 15.37 9.19
CA VAL A 206 -4.49 14.48 8.66
C VAL A 206 -3.58 15.39 7.84
N SER A 207 -2.33 15.51 8.23
CA SER A 207 -1.32 16.22 7.45
C SER A 207 -1.08 15.45 6.17
N TYR A 208 -1.61 15.95 5.05
CA TYR A 208 -1.35 15.37 3.74
C TYR A 208 -0.03 15.94 3.20
N VAL A 209 0.98 15.12 3.06
CA VAL A 209 2.14 15.46 2.26
C VAL A 209 1.72 15.41 0.80
N LEU A 210 1.72 16.57 0.15
CA LEU A 210 1.43 16.70 -1.28
C LEU A 210 2.59 16.10 -2.05
N ALA A 211 2.42 14.90 -2.57
CA ALA A 211 3.32 14.33 -3.57
C ALA A 211 3.14 15.09 -4.90
N HIS A 212 3.77 16.26 -4.99
CA HIS A 212 3.83 17.07 -6.20
C HIS A 212 5.11 16.73 -6.95
N GLU A 213 4.98 16.32 -8.21
CA GLU A 213 5.99 16.28 -9.31
C GLU A 213 7.37 15.64 -9.06
N SER A 214 7.68 15.20 -7.85
CA SER A 214 9.05 14.89 -7.43
C SER A 214 9.26 13.44 -7.04
N PHE A 215 8.56 12.50 -7.67
CA PHE A 215 8.82 11.08 -7.40
C PHE A 215 10.32 10.72 -7.56
N PRO A 216 11.05 11.24 -8.57
CA PRO A 216 12.51 11.11 -8.63
C PRO A 216 13.25 11.87 -7.52
N LEU A 217 12.71 13.01 -7.06
CA LEU A 217 13.33 13.84 -6.01
C LEU A 217 13.11 13.29 -4.60
N LEU A 218 12.01 12.54 -4.36
CA LEU A 218 11.80 11.86 -3.08
C LEU A 218 12.91 10.83 -2.80
N PHE A 219 13.33 10.12 -3.85
CA PHE A 219 14.41 9.13 -3.76
C PHE A 219 15.82 9.74 -3.90
N SER A 220 15.96 10.96 -4.40
CA SER A 220 17.24 11.65 -4.51
C SER A 220 17.68 12.33 -3.21
N LYS A 221 16.75 12.61 -2.29
CA LYS A 221 17.04 13.25 -0.99
C LYS A 221 17.47 12.29 0.11
N VAL A 222 17.34 10.99 -0.11
CA VAL A 222 17.87 10.01 0.83
C VAL A 222 19.36 9.85 0.57
N SER A 223 20.17 10.49 1.41
CA SER A 223 21.62 10.23 1.43
C SER A 223 21.83 8.80 1.93
N TRP A 224 22.19 7.92 1.01
CA TRP A 224 22.64 6.58 1.32
C TRP A 224 24.03 6.72 1.99
N THR A 225 24.08 6.86 3.30
CA THR A 225 25.31 6.61 4.04
C THR A 225 25.53 5.11 4.06
N ALA A 226 26.62 4.71 3.42
CA ALA A 226 27.14 3.35 3.33
C ALA A 226 27.39 2.74 4.72
#